data_a56ea8c5f2e5f5de5125739e74701039
#
_entry.id   a56ea8c5f2e5f5de5125739e74701039
#
_cell.length_a   1.000
_cell.length_b   1.000
_cell.length_c   1.000
_cell.angle_alpha   90.00
_cell.angle_beta   90.00
_cell.angle_gamma   90.00
#
_symmetry.space_group_name_H-M   'P 1'
#
loop_
_entity.id
_entity.type
_entity.pdbx_description
1 polymer ?
#
loop_
_entity_poly.entity_id
_entity_poly.type
_entity_poly.pdbx_seq_one_letter_code
_entity_poly.pdbx_strand_id
1 'polypeptide(L)'
;VCAQYSKVIVLINSGTSMELGDLEKDERIGAILWVSMPGASGFGPIGRILTGEVNPSGRTVDTWAADFKADPTWENFCKNNANATKLDADGNVLPEYLDASGNVVTNQLYDESGALVTSKYQIAYEEGIYIGYRYWETRGYTEKAASGNDSWYREHVVYPLGYGLSYTTFTKEVVG
;
A
#
# COMPACT_ATOMS: atom_id res chain seq x y z
N VAL A 1 -2.65 9.38 22.50
CA VAL A 1 -2.96 8.08 23.12
C VAL A 1 -1.72 7.55 23.83
N CYS A 2 -0.61 7.29 23.13
CA CYS A 2 0.61 6.72 23.71
C CYS A 2 1.24 7.53 24.88
N ALA A 3 0.95 8.83 24.99
CA ALA A 3 1.40 9.64 26.11
C ALA A 3 0.58 9.39 27.41
N GLN A 4 -0.59 8.77 27.30
CA GLN A 4 -1.53 8.59 28.41
C GLN A 4 -1.70 7.12 28.83
N TYR A 5 -1.35 6.19 27.96
CA TYR A 5 -1.54 4.75 28.18
C TYR A 5 -0.25 3.98 27.93
N SER A 6 0.06 3.07 28.84
CA SER A 6 1.25 2.21 28.77
C SER A 6 1.09 0.98 27.88
N LYS A 7 -0.13 0.66 27.50
CA LYS A 7 -0.45 -0.46 26.59
C LYS A 7 -1.35 0.04 25.50
N VAL A 8 -0.81 0.12 24.30
CA VAL A 8 -1.54 0.56 23.11
C VAL A 8 -1.51 -0.54 22.07
N ILE A 9 -2.67 -0.90 21.57
CA ILE A 9 -2.85 -1.84 20.46
C ILE A 9 -3.61 -1.11 19.37
N VAL A 10 -3.09 -1.16 18.14
CA VAL A 10 -3.71 -0.54 16.97
C VAL A 10 -4.51 -1.60 16.22
N LEU A 11 -5.79 -1.33 15.98
CA LEU A 11 -6.64 -2.15 15.14
C LEU A 11 -6.82 -1.47 13.79
N ILE A 12 -6.41 -2.14 12.71
CA ILE A 12 -6.55 -1.65 11.35
C ILE A 12 -7.77 -2.32 10.70
N ASN A 13 -8.81 -1.53 10.49
CA ASN A 13 -10.01 -1.96 9.77
C ASN A 13 -9.95 -1.45 8.33
N SER A 14 -9.22 -2.15 7.49
CA SER A 14 -9.06 -1.85 6.06
C SER A 14 -9.09 -3.13 5.25
N GLY A 15 -9.76 -3.11 4.10
CA GLY A 15 -9.77 -4.23 3.15
C GLY A 15 -8.48 -4.38 2.34
N THR A 16 -7.63 -3.37 2.37
CA THR A 16 -6.35 -3.32 1.63
C THR A 16 -5.20 -3.00 2.57
N SER A 17 -3.98 -3.22 2.10
CA SER A 17 -2.77 -2.74 2.77
C SER A 17 -2.80 -1.21 2.91
N MET A 18 -2.06 -0.70 3.88
CA MET A 18 -1.94 0.72 4.18
C MET A 18 -0.47 1.06 4.42
N GLU A 19 -0.10 2.31 4.15
CA GLU A 19 1.15 2.85 4.67
C GLU A 19 1.00 3.07 6.17
N LEU A 20 1.81 2.39 6.97
CA LEU A 20 1.74 2.49 8.43
C LEU A 20 2.49 3.70 8.96
N GLY A 21 3.36 4.28 8.14
CA GLY A 21 4.17 5.43 8.53
C GLY A 21 4.98 5.16 9.80
N ASP A 22 4.76 5.98 10.82
CA ASP A 22 5.47 5.86 12.09
C ASP A 22 4.83 4.87 13.08
N LEU A 23 3.65 4.30 12.77
CA LEU A 23 2.97 3.38 13.70
C LEU A 23 3.79 2.14 13.98
N GLU A 24 4.43 1.59 12.97
CA GLU A 24 5.26 0.38 13.08
C GLU A 24 6.55 0.63 13.84
N LYS A 25 7.06 1.86 13.79
CA LYS A 25 8.32 2.28 14.45
C LYS A 25 8.11 2.83 15.85
N ASP A 26 6.88 3.07 16.28
CA ASP A 26 6.59 3.63 17.61
C ASP A 26 6.63 2.52 18.68
N GLU A 27 7.72 2.41 19.41
CA GLU A 27 7.94 1.42 20.47
C GLU A 27 6.87 1.45 21.59
N ARG A 28 6.06 2.50 21.65
CA ARG A 28 4.95 2.61 22.60
C ARG A 28 3.72 1.83 22.14
N ILE A 29 3.69 1.37 20.89
CA ILE A 29 2.65 0.52 20.32
C ILE A 29 3.04 -0.94 20.55
N GLY A 30 2.31 -1.63 21.41
CA GLY A 30 2.60 -3.02 21.77
C GLY A 30 2.23 -4.03 20.71
N ALA A 31 1.23 -3.73 19.87
CA ALA A 31 0.81 -4.58 18.77
C ALA A 31 -0.01 -3.81 17.74
N ILE A 32 0.04 -4.32 16.49
CA ILE A 32 -0.83 -3.90 15.41
C ILE A 32 -1.59 -5.14 14.94
N LEU A 33 -2.92 -5.06 14.90
CA LEU A 33 -3.79 -6.13 14.45
C LEU A 33 -4.59 -5.67 13.22
N TRP A 34 -4.34 -6.29 12.08
CA TRP A 34 -5.14 -6.05 10.89
C TRP A 34 -6.37 -6.98 10.93
N VAL A 35 -7.54 -6.38 11.02
CA VAL A 35 -8.82 -7.09 11.13
C VAL A 35 -9.58 -7.14 9.81
N SER A 36 -9.02 -6.59 8.74
CA SER A 36 -9.63 -6.49 7.42
C SER A 36 -11.03 -5.84 7.49
N MET A 37 -12.01 -6.42 6.86
CA MET A 37 -13.41 -5.95 6.86
C MET A 37 -14.30 -6.99 7.57
N PRO A 38 -14.36 -6.97 8.91
CA PRO A 38 -15.02 -8.02 9.67
C PRO A 38 -16.56 -7.98 9.61
N GLY A 39 -17.15 -6.94 9.00
CA GLY A 39 -18.58 -6.75 8.96
C GLY A 39 -19.20 -6.56 10.34
N ALA A 40 -20.52 -6.65 10.44
CA ALA A 40 -21.22 -6.38 11.70
C ALA A 40 -20.97 -7.44 12.79
N SER A 41 -20.68 -8.68 12.42
CA SER A 41 -20.54 -9.80 13.37
C SER A 41 -19.09 -10.19 13.65
N GLY A 42 -18.13 -9.75 12.83
CA GLY A 42 -16.73 -10.19 12.93
C GLY A 42 -15.93 -9.53 14.05
N PHE A 43 -16.47 -8.51 14.72
CA PHE A 43 -15.77 -7.85 15.83
C PHE A 43 -15.75 -8.66 17.13
N GLY A 44 -16.70 -9.57 17.34
CA GLY A 44 -16.73 -10.40 18.53
C GLY A 44 -15.44 -11.20 18.80
N PRO A 45 -14.88 -11.90 17.82
CA PRO A 45 -13.62 -12.64 17.97
C PRO A 45 -12.40 -11.78 18.30
N ILE A 46 -12.40 -10.50 17.94
CA ILE A 46 -11.25 -9.60 18.19
C ILE A 46 -10.95 -9.50 19.68
N GLY A 47 -11.98 -9.34 20.52
CA GLY A 47 -11.80 -9.32 21.97
C GLY A 47 -11.14 -10.59 22.50
N ARG A 48 -11.52 -11.75 21.97
CA ARG A 48 -10.96 -13.06 22.34
C ARG A 48 -9.50 -13.22 21.89
N ILE A 49 -9.13 -12.63 20.75
CA ILE A 49 -7.74 -12.56 20.32
C ILE A 49 -6.94 -11.67 21.28
N LEU A 50 -7.44 -10.48 21.59
CA LEU A 50 -6.74 -9.54 22.47
C LEU A 50 -6.54 -10.06 23.89
N THR A 51 -7.46 -10.90 24.38
CA THR A 51 -7.35 -11.56 25.68
C THR A 51 -6.52 -12.86 25.67
N GLY A 52 -6.08 -13.31 24.50
CA GLY A 52 -5.31 -14.55 24.35
C GLY A 52 -6.15 -15.82 24.36
N GLU A 53 -7.48 -15.72 24.39
CA GLU A 53 -8.37 -16.88 24.31
C GLU A 53 -8.32 -17.57 22.93
N VAL A 54 -8.12 -16.77 21.88
CA VAL A 54 -7.96 -17.25 20.51
C VAL A 54 -6.58 -16.82 19.99
N ASN A 55 -5.83 -17.79 19.50
CA ASN A 55 -4.53 -17.56 18.89
C ASN A 55 -4.71 -17.09 17.43
N PRO A 56 -4.22 -15.90 17.06
CA PRO A 56 -4.31 -15.43 15.68
C PRO A 56 -3.47 -16.29 14.74
N SER A 57 -4.04 -16.67 13.60
CA SER A 57 -3.37 -17.48 12.56
C SER A 57 -3.32 -16.79 11.20
N GLY A 58 -3.93 -15.62 11.07
CA GLY A 58 -3.97 -14.84 9.84
C GLY A 58 -2.58 -14.42 9.39
N ARG A 59 -2.44 -14.29 8.07
CA ARG A 59 -1.22 -13.83 7.40
C ARG A 59 -1.60 -12.75 6.39
N THR A 60 -0.66 -11.85 6.13
CA THR A 60 -0.83 -10.85 5.07
C THR A 60 -0.99 -11.55 3.73
N VAL A 61 -1.94 -11.08 2.94
CA VAL A 61 -2.23 -11.62 1.60
C VAL A 61 -1.57 -10.78 0.50
N ASP A 62 -0.89 -9.72 0.90
CA ASP A 62 -0.14 -8.84 0.02
C ASP A 62 1.04 -8.24 0.79
N THR A 63 1.95 -7.57 0.06
CA THR A 63 3.05 -6.82 0.65
C THR A 63 2.55 -5.49 1.19
N TRP A 64 2.97 -5.13 2.39
CA TRP A 64 2.75 -3.82 2.98
C TRP A 64 4.00 -2.97 2.76
N ALA A 65 3.92 -2.06 1.81
CA ALA A 65 5.03 -1.19 1.46
C ALA A 65 5.17 -0.02 2.45
N ALA A 66 6.39 0.47 2.59
CA ALA A 66 6.69 1.66 3.37
C ALA A 66 6.20 2.94 2.67
N ASP A 67 6.26 2.96 1.33
CA ASP A 67 5.77 4.04 0.48
C ASP A 67 5.15 3.42 -0.78
N PHE A 68 3.88 3.66 -1.02
CA PHE A 68 3.17 3.18 -2.22
C PHE A 68 3.70 3.77 -3.51
N LYS A 69 4.32 4.96 -3.45
CA LYS A 69 4.93 5.60 -4.63
C LYS A 69 6.16 4.86 -5.16
N ALA A 70 6.75 4.01 -4.34
CA ALA A 70 7.85 3.13 -4.77
C ALA A 70 7.39 1.93 -5.60
N ASP A 71 6.07 1.67 -5.64
CA ASP A 71 5.49 0.64 -6.50
C ASP A 71 5.25 1.19 -7.91
N PRO A 72 5.72 0.52 -8.97
CA PRO A 72 5.50 0.96 -10.35
C PRO A 72 4.02 1.08 -10.71
N THR A 73 3.14 0.31 -10.06
CA THR A 73 1.69 0.41 -10.23
C THR A 73 1.16 1.78 -9.87
N TRP A 74 1.76 2.46 -8.89
CA TRP A 74 1.38 3.82 -8.51
C TRP A 74 1.49 4.79 -9.68
N GLU A 75 2.64 4.80 -10.31
CA GLU A 75 2.90 5.70 -11.44
C GLU A 75 2.04 5.34 -12.65
N ASN A 76 1.94 4.05 -12.97
CA ASN A 76 1.19 3.56 -14.11
C ASN A 76 -0.32 3.71 -13.94
N PHE A 77 -0.84 3.57 -12.72
CA PHE A 77 -2.25 3.82 -12.39
C PHE A 77 -2.62 5.30 -12.51
N CYS A 78 -1.70 6.19 -12.14
CA CYS A 78 -1.93 7.64 -12.11
C CYS A 78 -1.37 8.37 -13.34
N LYS A 79 -0.65 7.71 -14.24
CA LYS A 79 0.11 8.31 -15.35
C LYS A 79 -0.73 9.24 -16.24
N ASN A 80 -2.04 9.01 -16.29
CA ASN A 80 -2.99 9.83 -17.01
C ASN A 80 -4.23 10.16 -16.15
N ASN A 81 -4.06 10.21 -14.84
CA ASN A 81 -5.15 10.63 -13.98
C ASN A 81 -5.42 12.12 -14.21
N ALA A 82 -6.57 12.42 -14.82
CA ALA A 82 -7.03 13.79 -15.04
C ALA A 82 -7.23 14.60 -13.74
N ASN A 83 -7.17 13.94 -12.58
CA ASN A 83 -7.17 14.60 -11.28
C ASN A 83 -5.79 15.11 -10.85
N ALA A 84 -4.73 14.61 -11.47
CA ALA A 84 -3.39 15.11 -11.23
C ALA A 84 -3.08 16.18 -12.26
N THR A 85 -3.35 17.43 -11.93
CA THR A 85 -2.85 18.57 -12.71
C THR A 85 -1.33 18.46 -12.77
N LYS A 86 -0.80 18.11 -13.94
CA LYS A 86 0.64 18.06 -14.16
C LYS A 86 1.16 19.43 -14.45
N LEU A 87 2.31 19.74 -13.86
CA LEU A 87 3.04 20.96 -14.11
C LEU A 87 4.21 20.67 -15.04
N ASP A 88 4.58 21.64 -15.85
CA ASP A 88 5.85 21.62 -16.57
C ASP A 88 7.04 21.88 -15.64
N ALA A 89 8.25 21.88 -16.19
CA ALA A 89 9.47 22.13 -15.41
C ALA A 89 9.53 23.52 -14.76
N ASP A 90 8.75 24.48 -15.26
CA ASP A 90 8.66 25.84 -14.76
C ASP A 90 7.50 26.04 -13.76
N GLY A 91 6.74 24.98 -13.49
CA GLY A 91 5.62 25.01 -12.54
C GLY A 91 4.30 25.51 -13.12
N ASN A 92 4.16 25.60 -14.44
CA ASN A 92 2.91 25.97 -15.10
C ASN A 92 2.07 24.71 -15.36
N VAL A 93 0.75 24.89 -15.36
CA VAL A 93 -0.18 23.82 -15.75
C VAL A 93 -0.02 23.53 -17.22
N LEU A 94 0.14 22.24 -17.56
CA LEU A 94 0.26 21.82 -18.95
C LEU A 94 -0.99 22.17 -19.75
N PRO A 95 -0.86 22.58 -21.03
CA PRO A 95 -1.99 23.05 -21.86
C PRO A 95 -3.17 22.08 -21.97
N GLU A 96 -2.91 20.76 -21.92
CA GLU A 96 -3.93 19.73 -21.96
C GLU A 96 -4.88 19.71 -20.76
N TYR A 97 -4.54 20.45 -19.70
CA TYR A 97 -5.35 20.61 -18.49
C TYR A 97 -6.04 21.95 -18.40
N LEU A 98 -5.97 22.76 -19.45
CA LEU A 98 -6.62 24.06 -19.52
C LEU A 98 -7.82 24.03 -20.48
N ASP A 99 -8.90 24.72 -20.11
CA ASP A 99 -9.99 25.00 -21.04
C ASP A 99 -9.61 26.11 -22.05
N ALA A 100 -10.49 26.38 -22.99
CA ALA A 100 -10.27 27.42 -23.99
C ALA A 100 -10.12 28.84 -23.41
N SER A 101 -10.45 29.03 -22.15
CA SER A 101 -10.33 30.28 -21.40
C SER A 101 -9.09 30.31 -20.51
N GLY A 102 -8.27 29.24 -20.51
CA GLY A 102 -7.06 29.13 -19.69
C GLY A 102 -7.34 28.72 -18.24
N ASN A 103 -8.54 28.27 -17.89
CA ASN A 103 -8.80 27.77 -16.55
C ASN A 103 -8.42 26.28 -16.45
N VAL A 104 -7.93 25.89 -15.28
CA VAL A 104 -7.64 24.49 -15.00
C VAL A 104 -8.94 23.68 -14.96
N VAL A 105 -9.04 22.70 -15.85
CA VAL A 105 -10.17 21.78 -15.91
C VAL A 105 -9.76 20.48 -15.22
N THR A 106 -10.09 20.34 -13.96
CA THR A 106 -9.95 19.09 -13.24
C THR A 106 -11.01 18.10 -13.72
N ASN A 107 -10.58 16.91 -14.13
CA ASN A 107 -11.44 15.76 -14.52
C ASN A 107 -12.17 15.88 -15.85
N GLN A 108 -11.92 16.88 -16.68
CA GLN A 108 -12.56 17.00 -17.98
C GLN A 108 -11.53 17.27 -19.05
N LEU A 109 -11.52 16.44 -20.06
CA LEU A 109 -10.69 16.62 -21.26
C LEU A 109 -11.64 16.68 -22.45
N TYR A 110 -11.35 17.61 -23.36
CA TYR A 110 -12.12 17.79 -24.58
C TYR A 110 -11.28 17.33 -25.77
N ASP A 111 -11.90 16.70 -26.73
CA ASP A 111 -11.25 16.37 -28.00
C ASP A 111 -11.12 17.61 -28.90
N GLU A 112 -10.49 17.43 -30.07
CA GLU A 112 -10.27 18.51 -31.04
C GLU A 112 -11.58 19.13 -31.57
N SER A 113 -12.72 18.43 -31.41
CA SER A 113 -14.05 18.94 -31.78
C SER A 113 -14.72 19.73 -30.65
N GLY A 114 -14.11 19.79 -29.47
CA GLY A 114 -14.68 20.38 -28.26
C GLY A 114 -15.68 19.49 -27.52
N ALA A 115 -15.78 18.21 -27.89
CA ALA A 115 -16.63 17.27 -27.18
C ALA A 115 -15.91 16.70 -25.94
N LEU A 116 -16.67 16.56 -24.84
CA LEU A 116 -16.17 15.98 -23.58
C LEU A 116 -15.76 14.53 -23.80
N VAL A 117 -14.50 14.23 -23.59
CA VAL A 117 -13.99 12.84 -23.61
C VAL A 117 -14.15 12.23 -22.23
N THR A 118 -15.12 11.34 -22.09
CA THR A 118 -15.57 10.79 -20.80
C THR A 118 -14.64 9.78 -20.15
N SER A 119 -13.53 9.40 -20.78
CA SER A 119 -12.56 8.51 -20.13
C SER A 119 -11.14 8.76 -20.64
N LYS A 120 -10.37 9.47 -19.84
CA LYS A 120 -8.90 9.48 -19.98
C LYS A 120 -8.22 8.84 -18.78
N TYR A 121 -8.86 7.88 -18.13
CA TYR A 121 -8.15 7.00 -17.22
C TYR A 121 -7.49 5.92 -18.09
N GLN A 122 -6.22 6.09 -18.34
CA GLN A 122 -5.41 5.05 -18.97
C GLN A 122 -4.58 4.40 -17.89
N ILE A 123 -4.78 3.10 -17.70
CA ILE A 123 -3.91 2.26 -16.91
C ILE A 123 -2.96 1.59 -17.89
N ALA A 124 -1.66 1.86 -17.78
CA ALA A 124 -0.64 1.18 -18.53
C ALA A 124 -0.13 0.00 -17.70
N TYR A 125 -0.43 -1.23 -18.08
CA TYR A 125 0.08 -2.44 -17.43
C TYR A 125 1.53 -2.76 -17.86
N GLU A 126 2.42 -1.79 -17.65
CA GLU A 126 3.84 -1.93 -18.03
C GLU A 126 4.58 -2.93 -17.15
N GLU A 127 4.08 -3.17 -15.94
CA GLU A 127 4.66 -4.07 -14.94
C GLU A 127 4.60 -5.53 -15.36
N GLY A 128 3.69 -5.89 -16.25
CA GLY A 128 3.47 -7.27 -16.67
C GLY A 128 3.07 -8.15 -15.49
N ILE A 129 3.89 -9.17 -15.20
CA ILE A 129 3.65 -10.07 -14.05
C ILE A 129 4.19 -9.53 -12.72
N TYR A 130 4.97 -8.44 -12.73
CA TYR A 130 5.65 -7.89 -11.56
C TYR A 130 4.77 -6.85 -10.86
N ILE A 131 3.65 -7.31 -10.32
CA ILE A 131 2.71 -6.52 -9.51
C ILE A 131 2.62 -7.07 -8.09
N GLY A 132 2.33 -6.20 -7.11
CA GLY A 132 2.20 -6.56 -5.70
C GLY A 132 3.47 -7.26 -5.18
N TYR A 133 3.30 -8.33 -4.41
CA TYR A 133 4.42 -9.05 -3.82
C TYR A 133 5.47 -9.54 -4.85
N ARG A 134 5.07 -9.87 -6.07
CA ARG A 134 6.01 -10.33 -7.09
C ARG A 134 7.01 -9.25 -7.48
N TYR A 135 6.58 -7.99 -7.51
CA TYR A 135 7.49 -6.88 -7.71
C TYR A 135 8.48 -6.76 -6.54
N TRP A 136 7.94 -6.67 -5.33
CA TRP A 136 8.76 -6.42 -4.13
C TRP A 136 9.79 -7.52 -3.88
N GLU A 137 9.39 -8.79 -4.00
CA GLU A 137 10.28 -9.92 -3.82
C GLU A 137 11.36 -9.99 -4.91
N THR A 138 10.97 -9.79 -6.18
CA THR A 138 11.92 -9.83 -7.29
C THR A 138 12.88 -8.65 -7.23
N ARG A 139 12.40 -7.47 -6.96
CA ARG A 139 13.24 -6.27 -6.81
C ARG A 139 14.20 -6.42 -5.63
N GLY A 140 13.70 -6.86 -4.49
CA GLY A 140 14.53 -7.14 -3.32
C GLY A 140 15.63 -8.16 -3.59
N TYR A 141 15.31 -9.23 -4.32
CA TYR A 141 16.30 -10.22 -4.73
C TYR A 141 17.37 -9.62 -5.65
N THR A 142 16.99 -8.84 -6.66
CA THR A 142 17.94 -8.22 -7.59
C THR A 142 18.82 -7.18 -6.91
N GLU A 143 18.27 -6.36 -6.04
CA GLU A 143 19.05 -5.38 -5.25
C GLU A 143 20.02 -6.05 -4.30
N LYS A 144 19.60 -7.15 -3.66
CA LYS A 144 20.48 -7.94 -2.81
C LYS A 144 21.62 -8.60 -3.61
N ALA A 145 21.34 -9.11 -4.80
CA ALA A 145 22.36 -9.68 -5.68
C ALA A 145 23.39 -8.62 -6.14
N ALA A 146 22.95 -7.39 -6.36
CA ALA A 146 23.79 -6.29 -6.79
C ALA A 146 24.61 -5.67 -5.64
N SER A 147 24.01 -5.49 -4.47
CA SER A 147 24.61 -4.78 -3.32
C SER A 147 25.24 -5.70 -2.28
N GLY A 148 24.94 -7.00 -2.29
CA GLY A 148 25.37 -7.97 -1.29
C GLY A 148 24.61 -7.93 0.03
N ASN A 149 23.57 -7.09 0.15
CA ASN A 149 22.75 -6.98 1.35
C ASN A 149 21.27 -6.75 1.03
N ASP A 150 20.42 -6.85 2.03
CA ASP A 150 18.97 -6.74 1.90
C ASP A 150 18.42 -5.38 2.39
N SER A 151 19.26 -4.34 2.43
CA SER A 151 18.88 -3.01 2.93
C SER A 151 17.73 -2.40 2.14
N TRP A 152 17.77 -2.50 0.82
CA TRP A 152 16.69 -2.01 -0.03
C TRP A 152 15.34 -2.62 0.35
N TYR A 153 15.30 -3.95 0.50
CA TYR A 153 14.05 -4.66 0.84
C TYR A 153 13.51 -4.22 2.20
N ARG A 154 14.39 -4.13 3.22
CA ARG A 154 14.01 -3.70 4.57
C ARG A 154 13.55 -2.25 4.64
N GLU A 155 14.03 -1.40 3.75
CA GLU A 155 13.62 -0.01 3.68
C GLU A 155 12.23 0.14 3.06
N HIS A 156 11.89 -0.70 2.06
CA HIS A 156 10.70 -0.53 1.25
C HIS A 156 9.53 -1.45 1.66
N VAL A 157 9.82 -2.56 2.34
CA VAL A 157 8.82 -3.55 2.75
C VAL A 157 8.68 -3.59 4.25
N VAL A 158 7.53 -3.16 4.76
CA VAL A 158 7.18 -3.22 6.19
C VAL A 158 6.79 -4.64 6.56
N TYR A 159 5.82 -5.22 5.84
CA TYR A 159 5.42 -6.62 6.02
C TYR A 159 5.36 -7.34 4.67
N PRO A 160 6.09 -8.43 4.50
CA PRO A 160 6.03 -9.23 3.28
C PRO A 160 4.72 -10.00 3.17
N LEU A 161 4.43 -10.53 1.98
CA LEU A 161 3.38 -11.51 1.78
C LEU A 161 3.55 -12.69 2.74
N GLY A 162 2.46 -13.12 3.37
CA GLY A 162 2.46 -14.24 4.30
C GLY A 162 3.00 -13.92 5.69
N TYR A 163 3.30 -12.65 5.97
CA TYR A 163 3.70 -12.22 7.31
C TYR A 163 2.55 -12.34 8.30
N GLY A 164 2.89 -12.68 9.53
CA GLY A 164 1.96 -12.67 10.66
C GLY A 164 2.58 -13.31 11.88
N LEU A 165 2.24 -12.77 13.03
CA LEU A 165 2.66 -13.29 14.33
C LEU A 165 1.59 -14.24 14.90
N SER A 166 2.00 -15.02 15.85
CA SER A 166 1.16 -15.95 16.60
C SER A 166 1.57 -15.94 18.06
N TYR A 167 0.69 -16.34 18.96
CA TYR A 167 1.02 -16.52 20.38
C TYR A 167 1.82 -17.79 20.66
N THR A 168 2.01 -18.63 19.63
CA THR A 168 2.84 -19.83 19.69
C THR A 168 3.80 -19.88 18.50
N THR A 169 4.82 -20.70 18.61
CA THR A 169 5.80 -20.92 17.56
C THR A 169 5.56 -22.28 16.89
N PHE A 170 5.84 -22.32 15.58
CA PHE A 170 5.72 -23.54 14.78
C PHE A 170 7.06 -23.83 14.09
N THR A 171 7.50 -25.06 14.13
CA THR A 171 8.60 -25.53 13.30
C THR A 171 8.03 -26.10 12.01
N LYS A 172 8.57 -25.66 10.87
CA LYS A 172 8.18 -26.18 9.56
C LYS A 172 9.35 -26.98 9.00
N GLU A 173 9.10 -28.21 8.61
CA GLU A 173 10.06 -29.08 7.95
C GLU A 173 9.51 -29.48 6.59
N VAL A 174 10.39 -29.47 5.58
CA VAL A 174 10.07 -30.04 4.28
C VAL A 174 10.42 -31.51 4.35
N VAL A 175 9.40 -32.36 4.34
CA VAL A 175 9.56 -33.81 4.25
C VAL A 175 9.49 -34.20 2.78
N GLY A 176 10.60 -34.77 2.27
CA GLY A 176 10.72 -35.25 0.89
C GLY A 176 9.96 -36.55 0.66
#